data_c75437735f8c8163b2458e6519385215
#
_entry.id   c75437735f8c8163b2458e6519385215
#
_cell.length_a   1.000
_cell.length_b   1.000
_cell.length_c   1.000
_cell.angle_alpha   90.00
_cell.angle_beta   90.00
_cell.angle_gamma   90.00
#
_symmetry.space_group_name_H-M   'P 1'
#
loop_
_entity.id
_entity.type
_entity.pdbx_description
1 polymer ?
#
loop_
_entity_poly.entity_id
_entity_poly.type
_entity_poly.pdbx_seq_one_letter_code
_entity_poly.pdbx_strand_id
1 'polypeptide(L)'
;MNKQIYIDLASHAIGLDNKKPYKRHGKLFYRPYRNYYDASPKDCEIWDMMVAARYAESGRKDRYGGRMYWLTRAGLDWLGEKLGIKIYDEEDRARAKRKSMSFVQQKVIMMV
;
A
#
# COMPACT_ATOMS: atom_id res chain seq x y z
N MET A 1 -11.95 10.23 7.44
CA MET A 1 -10.47 10.24 7.56
C MET A 1 -9.83 11.32 6.68
N ASN A 2 -10.13 12.57 6.99
CA ASN A 2 -9.57 13.72 6.26
C ASN A 2 -8.47 14.45 7.02
N LYS A 3 -8.11 13.94 8.20
CA LYS A 3 -7.07 14.57 9.01
C LYS A 3 -5.69 14.30 8.40
N GLN A 4 -4.85 15.34 8.43
CA GLN A 4 -3.50 15.26 7.85
C GLN A 4 -2.64 14.17 8.49
N ILE A 5 -2.89 13.83 9.77
CA ILE A 5 -2.11 12.79 10.46
C ILE A 5 -2.20 11.43 9.76
N TYR A 6 -3.37 11.07 9.22
CA TYR A 6 -3.52 9.80 8.49
C TYR A 6 -2.71 9.81 7.20
N ILE A 7 -2.72 10.92 6.50
CA ILE A 7 -1.93 11.10 5.26
C ILE A 7 -0.44 11.01 5.57
N ASP A 8 0.01 11.66 6.63
CA ASP A 8 1.41 11.68 7.04
C ASP A 8 1.92 10.28 7.40
N LEU A 9 1.17 9.54 8.21
CA LEU A 9 1.54 8.19 8.60
C LEU A 9 1.51 7.22 7.43
N ALA A 10 0.50 7.30 6.58
CA ALA A 10 0.39 6.48 5.38
C ALA A 10 1.55 6.77 4.40
N SER A 11 1.88 8.04 4.21
CA SER A 11 3.01 8.46 3.36
C SER A 11 4.34 7.91 3.89
N HIS A 12 4.54 7.97 5.19
CA HIS A 12 5.74 7.42 5.83
C HIS A 12 5.84 5.91 5.64
N ALA A 13 4.71 5.20 5.75
CA ALA A 13 4.66 3.75 5.61
C ALA A 13 5.16 3.27 4.24
N ILE A 14 4.93 4.04 3.19
CA ILE A 14 5.35 3.69 1.82
C ILE A 14 6.61 4.43 1.37
N GLY A 15 7.25 5.17 2.27
CA GLY A 15 8.55 5.77 2.02
C GLY A 15 8.55 7.09 1.26
N LEU A 16 7.41 7.79 1.20
CA LEU A 16 7.32 9.08 0.53
C LEU A 16 8.14 10.18 1.20
N ASP A 17 8.54 9.97 2.45
CA ASP A 17 9.45 10.85 3.19
C ASP A 17 10.88 10.80 2.65
N ASN A 18 11.29 9.68 2.04
CA ASN A 18 12.66 9.49 1.52
C ASN A 18 12.74 9.47 -0.01
N LYS A 19 11.69 9.00 -0.66
CA LYS A 19 11.64 8.86 -2.12
C LYS A 19 10.47 9.69 -2.65
N LYS A 20 10.73 10.49 -3.66
CA LYS A 20 9.71 11.38 -4.25
C LYS A 20 8.98 10.70 -5.41
N PRO A 21 7.70 11.07 -5.64
CA PRO A 21 7.01 10.65 -6.86
C PRO A 21 7.75 11.12 -8.11
N TYR A 22 7.58 10.39 -9.20
CA TYR A 22 8.16 10.78 -10.49
C TYR A 22 7.05 11.20 -11.46
N LYS A 23 7.40 12.08 -12.40
CA LYS A 23 6.47 12.62 -13.38
C LYS A 23 6.64 11.90 -14.71
N ARG A 24 5.53 11.50 -15.31
CA ARG A 24 5.50 10.86 -16.63
C ARG A 24 4.23 11.30 -17.36
N HIS A 25 4.39 11.84 -18.56
CA HIS A 25 3.27 12.34 -19.38
C HIS A 25 2.35 13.32 -18.64
N GLY A 26 2.93 14.21 -17.83
CA GLY A 26 2.19 15.21 -17.07
C GLY A 26 1.49 14.70 -15.83
N LYS A 27 1.64 13.42 -15.49
CA LYS A 27 1.03 12.80 -14.31
C LYS A 27 2.11 12.34 -13.33
N LEU A 28 1.76 12.35 -12.05
CA LEU A 28 2.65 11.90 -10.98
C LEU A 28 2.38 10.45 -10.62
N PHE A 29 3.46 9.68 -10.53
CA PHE A 29 3.42 8.25 -10.19
C PHE A 29 4.38 7.98 -9.04
N TYR A 30 4.06 6.95 -8.23
CA TYR A 30 4.93 6.52 -7.15
C TYR A 30 4.95 4.99 -7.06
N ARG A 31 6.15 4.43 -6.97
CA ARG A 31 6.37 3.01 -6.70
C ARG A 31 6.99 2.88 -5.32
N PRO A 32 6.21 2.41 -4.32
CA PRO A 32 6.75 2.22 -2.98
C PRO A 32 7.89 1.20 -2.98
N TYR A 33 8.95 1.48 -2.24
CA TYR A 33 9.99 0.51 -1.96
C TYR A 33 9.75 -0.22 -0.64
N ARG A 34 8.75 0.22 0.10
CA ARG A 34 8.28 -0.44 1.33
C ARG A 34 6.79 -0.16 1.49
N ASN A 35 6.12 -0.98 2.27
CA ASN A 35 4.75 -0.76 2.69
C ASN A 35 4.56 -1.38 4.07
N TYR A 36 5.13 -0.74 5.08
CA TYR A 36 4.93 -1.13 6.48
C TYR A 36 5.21 0.04 7.41
N TYR A 37 4.61 -0.03 8.57
CA TYR A 37 4.82 0.93 9.66
C TYR A 37 4.84 0.18 10.98
N ASP A 38 5.94 0.30 11.70
CA ASP A 38 6.08 -0.29 13.04
C ASP A 38 5.55 0.73 14.06
N ALA A 39 4.26 0.59 14.39
CA ALA A 39 3.56 1.57 15.21
C ALA A 39 3.82 1.34 16.69
N SER A 40 4.21 2.42 17.39
CA SER A 40 4.20 2.45 18.85
C SER A 40 2.76 2.40 19.36
N PRO A 41 2.52 2.08 20.65
CA PRO A 41 1.14 2.04 21.17
C PRO A 41 0.33 3.30 20.88
N LYS A 42 0.98 4.46 20.90
CA LYS A 42 0.34 5.75 20.61
C LYS A 42 -0.18 5.81 19.16
N ASP A 43 0.61 5.34 18.21
CA ASP A 43 0.26 5.37 16.79
C ASP A 43 -0.71 4.27 16.40
N CYS A 44 -0.80 3.20 17.18
CA CYS A 44 -1.74 2.11 16.95
C CYS A 44 -3.18 2.58 16.88
N GLU A 45 -3.58 3.52 17.72
CA GLU A 45 -4.95 4.05 17.74
C GLU A 45 -5.31 4.69 16.40
N ILE A 46 -4.37 5.42 15.82
CA ILE A 46 -4.56 6.09 14.52
C ILE A 46 -4.64 5.04 13.41
N TRP A 47 -3.71 4.09 13.41
CA TRP A 47 -3.69 3.02 12.42
C TRP A 47 -4.91 2.10 12.50
N ASP A 48 -5.42 1.86 13.72
CA ASP A 48 -6.62 1.04 13.91
C ASP A 48 -7.85 1.67 13.27
N MET A 49 -7.93 3.00 13.22
CA MET A 49 -8.99 3.70 12.48
C MET A 49 -8.87 3.44 10.98
N MET A 50 -7.65 3.38 10.46
CA MET A 50 -7.42 3.06 9.05
C MET A 50 -7.76 1.60 8.74
N VAL A 51 -7.50 0.69 9.68
CA VAL A 51 -7.90 -0.72 9.55
C VAL A 51 -9.42 -0.83 9.52
N ALA A 52 -10.12 -0.11 10.40
CA ALA A 52 -11.58 -0.09 10.41
C ALA A 52 -12.16 0.44 9.10
N ALA A 53 -11.48 1.39 8.46
CA ALA A 53 -11.88 1.92 7.16
C ALA A 53 -11.43 1.02 5.98
N ARG A 54 -10.74 -0.09 6.24
CA ARG A 54 -10.20 -1.02 5.25
C ARG A 54 -9.08 -0.45 4.39
N TYR A 55 -8.43 0.61 4.85
CA TYR A 55 -7.27 1.20 4.18
C TYR A 55 -5.95 0.62 4.65
N ALA A 56 -5.96 -0.15 5.73
CA ALA A 56 -4.78 -0.78 6.28
C ALA A 56 -5.12 -2.16 6.85
N GLU A 57 -4.08 -2.97 7.02
CA GLU A 57 -4.13 -4.23 7.75
C GLU A 57 -3.05 -4.21 8.82
N SER A 58 -3.20 -5.07 9.83
CA SER A 58 -2.29 -5.13 10.96
C SER A 58 -1.76 -6.53 11.20
N GLY A 59 -0.53 -6.61 11.69
CA GLY A 59 0.07 -7.83 12.20
C GLY A 59 -0.27 -8.05 13.66
N ARG A 60 0.50 -8.93 14.31
CA ARG A 60 0.32 -9.23 15.72
C ARG A 60 0.88 -8.11 16.60
N LYS A 61 0.26 -7.91 17.76
CA LYS A 61 0.75 -7.00 18.78
C LYS A 61 2.05 -7.55 19.38
N ASP A 62 3.08 -6.73 19.50
CA ASP A 62 4.33 -7.13 20.12
C ASP A 62 4.25 -7.06 21.65
N ARG A 63 5.35 -7.46 22.34
CA ARG A 63 5.38 -7.47 23.82
C ARG A 63 5.30 -6.08 24.45
N TYR A 64 5.59 -5.03 23.68
CA TYR A 64 5.57 -3.64 24.16
C TYR A 64 4.28 -2.91 23.78
N GLY A 65 3.31 -3.60 23.20
CA GLY A 65 2.04 -3.01 22.80
C GLY A 65 2.05 -2.37 21.42
N GLY A 66 3.16 -2.43 20.71
CA GLY A 66 3.26 -1.96 19.33
C GLY A 66 2.74 -3.00 18.34
N ARG A 67 2.54 -2.58 17.11
CA ARG A 67 2.02 -3.44 16.05
C ARG A 67 2.51 -2.98 14.70
N MET A 68 2.72 -3.92 13.80
CA MET A 68 3.06 -3.63 12.41
C MET A 68 1.79 -3.40 11.61
N TYR A 69 1.79 -2.38 10.76
CA TYR A 69 0.68 -2.05 9.85
C TYR A 69 1.21 -1.89 8.43
N TRP A 70 0.32 -2.09 7.45
CA TRP A 70 0.60 -1.82 6.05
C TRP A 70 -0.68 -1.38 5.35
N LEU A 71 -0.54 -0.66 4.23
CA LEU A 71 -1.67 -0.19 3.47
C LEU A 71 -2.19 -1.28 2.53
N THR A 72 -3.51 -1.39 2.43
CA THR A 72 -4.18 -2.21 1.43
C THR A 72 -4.19 -1.51 0.08
N ARG A 73 -4.63 -2.19 -0.98
CA ARG A 73 -4.83 -1.54 -2.28
C ARG A 73 -5.76 -0.34 -2.14
N ALA A 74 -6.86 -0.48 -1.40
CA ALA A 74 -7.78 0.61 -1.13
C ALA A 74 -7.10 1.77 -0.40
N GLY A 75 -6.21 1.47 0.55
CA GLY A 75 -5.44 2.48 1.27
C GLY A 75 -4.47 3.23 0.37
N LEU A 76 -3.80 2.52 -0.52
CA LEU A 76 -2.89 3.14 -1.50
C LEU A 76 -3.66 4.04 -2.47
N ASP A 77 -4.84 3.61 -2.94
CA ASP A 77 -5.68 4.42 -3.82
C ASP A 77 -6.20 5.66 -3.10
N TRP A 78 -6.63 5.51 -1.84
CA TRP A 78 -7.08 6.63 -1.01
C TRP A 78 -5.96 7.66 -0.84
N LEU A 79 -4.75 7.21 -0.50
CA LEU A 79 -3.60 8.09 -0.32
C LEU A 79 -3.24 8.79 -1.64
N GLY A 80 -3.24 8.04 -2.74
CA GLY A 80 -2.96 8.57 -4.06
C GLY A 80 -3.94 9.66 -4.46
N GLU A 81 -5.22 9.45 -4.17
CA GLU A 81 -6.27 10.46 -4.42
C GLU A 81 -6.02 11.74 -3.62
N LYS A 82 -5.66 11.60 -2.33
CA LYS A 82 -5.37 12.76 -1.46
C LYS A 82 -4.15 13.54 -1.91
N LEU A 83 -3.14 12.88 -2.46
CA LEU A 83 -1.88 13.48 -2.88
C LEU A 83 -1.85 13.85 -4.38
N GLY A 84 -2.86 13.42 -5.14
CA GLY A 84 -2.88 13.65 -6.58
C GLY A 84 -1.83 12.84 -7.34
N ILE A 85 -1.53 11.63 -6.88
CA ILE A 85 -0.55 10.74 -7.51
C ILE A 85 -1.13 9.35 -7.71
N LYS A 86 -0.57 8.59 -8.65
CA LYS A 86 -0.91 7.17 -8.82
C LYS A 86 0.12 6.34 -8.07
N ILE A 87 -0.33 5.57 -7.09
CA ILE A 87 0.53 4.71 -6.28
C ILE A 87 0.39 3.27 -6.76
N TYR A 88 1.50 2.65 -7.16
CA TYR A 88 1.57 1.26 -7.55
C TYR A 88 1.87 0.39 -6.34
N ASP A 89 1.49 -0.87 -6.43
CA ASP A 89 1.75 -1.88 -5.41
C ASP A 89 2.59 -2.98 -6.04
N GLU A 90 3.52 -3.56 -5.28
CA GLU A 90 4.29 -4.72 -5.74
C GLU A 90 3.36 -5.88 -6.08
N GLU A 91 2.27 -6.05 -5.35
CA GLU A 91 1.27 -7.09 -5.62
C GLU A 91 0.60 -6.91 -6.98
N ASP A 92 0.39 -5.68 -7.43
CA ASP A 92 -0.17 -5.41 -8.76
C ASP A 92 0.71 -6.00 -9.85
N ARG A 93 2.03 -5.87 -9.70
CA ARG A 93 3.01 -6.43 -10.62
C ARG A 93 2.99 -7.96 -10.60
N ALA A 94 2.93 -8.55 -9.41
CA ALA A 94 2.87 -9.99 -9.23
C ALA A 94 1.56 -10.56 -9.79
N ARG A 95 0.44 -9.89 -9.59
CA ARG A 95 -0.87 -10.28 -10.15
C ARG A 95 -0.86 -10.26 -11.68
N ALA A 96 -0.30 -9.22 -12.28
CA ALA A 96 -0.20 -9.11 -13.74
C ALA A 96 0.64 -10.25 -14.31
N LYS A 97 1.78 -10.57 -13.70
CA LYS A 97 2.63 -11.70 -14.09
C LYS A 97 1.91 -13.03 -13.92
N ARG A 98 1.22 -13.25 -12.80
CA ARG A 98 0.46 -14.48 -12.54
C ARG A 98 -0.68 -14.67 -13.54
N LYS A 99 -1.41 -13.63 -13.88
CA LYS A 99 -2.46 -13.68 -14.88
C LYS A 99 -1.92 -14.05 -16.25
N SER A 100 -0.79 -13.46 -16.67
CA SER A 100 -0.14 -13.79 -17.92
C SER A 100 0.32 -15.25 -17.96
N MET A 101 0.92 -15.74 -16.88
CA MET A 101 1.37 -17.13 -16.76
C MET A 101 0.20 -18.11 -16.78
N SER A 102 -0.87 -17.82 -16.06
CA SER A 102 -2.08 -18.63 -16.03
C SER A 102 -2.71 -18.73 -17.43
N PHE A 103 -2.75 -17.63 -18.15
CA PHE A 103 -3.29 -17.61 -19.52
C PHE A 103 -2.47 -18.47 -20.46
N VAL A 104 -1.14 -18.41 -20.39
CA VAL A 104 -0.24 -19.22 -21.18
C VAL A 104 -0.40 -20.71 -20.85
N GLN A 105 -0.49 -21.05 -19.56
CA GLN A 105 -0.72 -22.43 -19.11
C GLN A 105 -2.05 -22.98 -19.60
N GLN A 106 -3.11 -22.19 -19.56
CA GLN A 106 -4.42 -22.59 -20.09
C GLN A 106 -4.37 -22.86 -21.58
N LYS A 107 -3.67 -22.03 -22.33
CA LYS A 107 -3.48 -22.23 -23.77
C LYS A 107 -2.74 -23.55 -24.08
N VAL A 108 -1.68 -23.84 -23.32
CA VAL A 108 -0.91 -25.08 -23.47
C VAL A 108 -1.79 -26.30 -23.16
N ILE A 109 -2.58 -26.25 -22.11
CA ILE A 109 -3.50 -27.33 -21.73
C ILE A 109 -4.56 -27.55 -22.82
N MET A 110 -5.08 -26.48 -23.39
CA MET A 110 -6.10 -26.56 -24.44
C MET A 110 -5.55 -27.11 -25.77
N MET A 111 -4.23 -27.03 -25.98
CA MET A 111 -3.58 -27.55 -27.18
C MET A 111 -3.18 -29.02 -27.06
N VAL A 112 -3.31 -29.61 -25.89
CA VAL A 112 -3.05 -31.03 -25.61
C VAL A 112 -4.36 -31.81 -25.56
#